data_f0bcd6ee2b7c20129b4e847c108f552e
#
_entry.id   f0bcd6ee2b7c20129b4e847c108f552e
#
_cell.length_a   1.000
_cell.length_b   1.000
_cell.length_c   1.000
_cell.angle_alpha   90.00
_cell.angle_beta   90.00
_cell.angle_gamma   90.00
#
_symmetry.space_group_name_H-M   'P 1'
#
loop_
_entity.id
_entity.type
_entity.pdbx_description
1 polymer ?
#
loop_
_entity_poly.entity_id
_entity_poly.type
_entity_poly.pdbx_seq_one_letter_code
_entity_poly.pdbx_strand_id
1 'polypeptide(L)'
;MKKRNSYLRKWRIIEMEMWDQDFIDMETEGHFSFEKDEIGYFQFGLVQGRIDYRIEKVGEIERLEFSWEGQDENDEALGRGWAVIKDDHIEGRFYFHLGDYSSFKAKIYK
;
A
#
# COMPACT_ATOMS: atom_id res chain seq x y z
N MET A 1 3.04 -26.77 8.57
CA MET A 1 2.10 -25.79 9.15
C MET A 1 2.02 -24.56 8.26
N LYS A 2 0.82 -24.10 8.03
CA LYS A 2 0.61 -22.95 7.16
C LYS A 2 1.01 -21.65 7.87
N LYS A 3 1.84 -20.86 7.25
CA LYS A 3 2.28 -19.59 7.84
C LYS A 3 1.16 -18.56 7.78
N ARG A 4 1.00 -17.82 8.87
CA ARG A 4 -0.02 -16.79 8.96
C ARG A 4 0.40 -15.56 8.14
N ASN A 5 -0.53 -15.03 7.34
CA ASN A 5 -0.30 -13.80 6.58
C ASN A 5 -0.60 -12.59 7.47
N SER A 6 0.44 -12.00 8.01
CA SER A 6 0.30 -10.86 8.93
C SER A 6 -0.07 -9.56 8.21
N TYR A 7 0.04 -9.51 6.89
CA TYR A 7 -0.36 -8.35 6.10
C TYR A 7 -1.87 -8.30 5.87
N LEU A 8 -2.58 -9.39 6.09
CA LEU A 8 -3.99 -9.55 5.74
C LEU A 8 -4.89 -8.74 6.67
N ARG A 9 -4.97 -7.44 6.42
CA ARG A 9 -5.76 -6.50 7.21
C ARG A 9 -5.75 -5.14 6.52
N LYS A 10 -6.45 -4.18 7.12
CA LYS A 10 -6.45 -2.80 6.68
C LYS A 10 -5.37 -2.02 7.43
N TRP A 11 -4.65 -1.18 6.71
CA TRP A 11 -3.55 -0.36 7.23
C TRP A 11 -3.86 1.10 6.97
N ARG A 12 -3.73 1.93 7.98
CA ARG A 12 -3.95 3.37 7.89
C ARG A 12 -2.63 4.06 7.52
N ILE A 13 -2.63 4.81 6.42
CA ILE A 13 -1.44 5.55 5.99
C ILE A 13 -1.25 6.74 6.92
N ILE A 14 -0.10 6.81 7.56
CA ILE A 14 0.21 7.88 8.52
C ILE A 14 1.29 8.82 8.03
N GLU A 15 1.97 8.47 6.95
CA GLU A 15 3.05 9.30 6.41
C GLU A 15 3.38 8.89 5.00
N MET A 16 3.57 9.88 4.13
CA MET A 16 4.14 9.68 2.78
C MET A 16 5.13 10.80 2.53
N GLU A 17 6.23 10.47 1.86
CA GLU A 17 7.29 11.43 1.56
C GLU A 17 6.83 12.55 0.64
N MET A 18 6.05 12.20 -0.39
CA MET A 18 5.65 13.12 -1.46
C MET A 18 4.37 13.91 -1.17
N TRP A 19 3.55 13.46 -0.22
CA TRP A 19 2.25 14.09 0.04
C TRP A 19 2.05 14.29 1.53
N ASP A 20 1.43 15.40 1.91
CA ASP A 20 1.14 15.65 3.32
C ASP A 20 -0.15 14.94 3.74
N GLN A 21 -0.40 14.90 5.03
CA GLN A 21 -1.53 14.16 5.58
C GLN A 21 -2.88 14.75 5.14
N ASP A 22 -2.95 16.05 4.91
CA ASP A 22 -4.20 16.68 4.43
C ASP A 22 -4.58 16.15 3.06
N PHE A 23 -3.60 15.96 2.18
CA PHE A 23 -3.86 15.37 0.87
C PHE A 23 -4.23 13.89 1.02
N ILE A 24 -3.44 13.15 1.82
CA ILE A 24 -3.63 11.70 1.99
C ILE A 24 -5.06 11.41 2.44
N ASP A 25 -5.60 12.21 3.36
CA ASP A 25 -6.92 11.99 3.96
C ASP A 25 -8.02 12.84 3.32
N MET A 26 -7.77 13.41 2.15
CA MET A 26 -8.68 14.37 1.52
C MET A 26 -10.09 13.81 1.28
N GLU A 27 -10.19 12.60 0.74
CA GLU A 27 -11.49 11.99 0.42
C GLU A 27 -11.94 11.01 1.50
N THR A 28 -10.99 10.25 2.02
CA THR A 28 -11.21 9.28 3.08
C THR A 28 -9.88 9.10 3.78
N GLU A 29 -9.88 8.48 4.93
CA GLU A 29 -8.61 8.17 5.60
C GLU A 29 -7.75 7.32 4.68
N GLY A 30 -6.53 7.77 4.40
CA GLY A 30 -5.63 7.04 3.53
C GLY A 30 -5.34 5.64 4.06
N HIS A 31 -5.44 4.64 3.19
CA HIS A 31 -5.31 3.26 3.64
C HIS A 31 -4.88 2.32 2.54
N PHE A 32 -4.30 1.20 2.98
CA PHE A 32 -4.12 0.00 2.18
C PHE A 32 -4.93 -1.10 2.83
N SER A 33 -5.55 -1.96 2.03
CA SER A 33 -6.24 -3.15 2.54
C SER A 33 -5.77 -4.35 1.74
N PHE A 34 -5.14 -5.29 2.43
CA PHE A 34 -4.70 -6.54 1.79
C PHE A 34 -5.64 -7.65 2.23
N GLU A 35 -6.22 -8.34 1.26
CA GLU A 35 -7.28 -9.29 1.50
C GLU A 35 -6.89 -10.69 1.03
N LYS A 36 -7.76 -11.65 1.23
CA LYS A 36 -7.54 -13.03 0.79
C LYS A 36 -7.31 -13.10 -0.72
N ASP A 37 -6.67 -14.17 -1.15
CA ASP A 37 -6.48 -14.49 -2.57
C ASP A 37 -5.55 -13.49 -3.27
N GLU A 38 -4.66 -12.86 -2.47
CA GLU A 38 -3.59 -12.00 -3.00
C GLU A 38 -4.14 -10.77 -3.72
N ILE A 39 -5.29 -10.29 -3.27
CA ILE A 39 -5.88 -9.05 -3.79
C ILE A 39 -6.01 -8.02 -2.67
N GLY A 40 -6.20 -6.78 -3.07
CA GLY A 40 -6.42 -5.71 -2.12
C GLY A 40 -6.81 -4.44 -2.83
N TYR A 41 -6.82 -3.35 -2.08
CA TYR A 41 -7.11 -2.05 -2.62
C TYR A 41 -6.52 -0.97 -1.72
N PHE A 42 -6.49 0.24 -2.25
CA PHE A 42 -5.97 1.38 -1.49
C PHE A 42 -6.66 2.66 -1.95
N GLN A 43 -6.57 3.67 -1.10
CA GLN A 43 -6.91 5.02 -1.48
C GLN A 43 -6.12 5.99 -0.64
N PHE A 44 -5.57 7.01 -1.28
CA PHE A 44 -5.03 8.19 -0.58
C PHE A 44 -5.25 9.38 -1.50
N GLY A 45 -5.77 10.48 -0.91
CA GLY A 45 -6.11 11.64 -1.72
C GLY A 45 -7.10 11.27 -2.80
N LEU A 46 -6.78 11.66 -4.03
CA LEU A 46 -7.61 11.36 -5.19
C LEU A 46 -7.17 10.11 -5.93
N VAL A 47 -6.22 9.37 -5.37
CA VAL A 47 -5.66 8.16 -5.99
C VAL A 47 -6.29 6.94 -5.34
N GLN A 48 -6.81 6.02 -6.16
CA GLN A 48 -7.36 4.77 -5.67
C GLN A 48 -7.10 3.67 -6.66
N GLY A 49 -7.00 2.45 -6.15
CA GLY A 49 -6.71 1.34 -7.04
C GLY A 49 -6.92 -0.02 -6.42
N ARG A 50 -6.88 -1.01 -7.29
CA ARG A 50 -6.93 -2.42 -6.92
C ARG A 50 -5.51 -2.96 -6.93
N ILE A 51 -5.24 -3.86 -6.01
CA ILE A 51 -3.92 -4.40 -5.78
C ILE A 51 -3.90 -5.89 -6.07
N ASP A 52 -2.81 -6.32 -6.71
CA ASP A 52 -2.42 -7.72 -6.82
C ASP A 52 -1.10 -7.83 -6.08
N TYR A 53 -1.04 -8.69 -5.04
CA TYR A 53 0.18 -8.76 -4.25
C TYR A 53 0.69 -10.18 -4.06
N ARG A 54 1.97 -10.27 -3.72
CA ARG A 54 2.64 -11.52 -3.38
C ARG A 54 3.52 -11.25 -2.18
N ILE A 55 3.68 -12.26 -1.33
CA ILE A 55 4.61 -12.18 -0.22
C ILE A 55 5.81 -13.03 -0.57
N GLU A 56 6.97 -12.42 -0.59
CA GLU A 56 8.20 -13.06 -1.03
C GLU A 56 9.32 -12.85 -0.03
N LYS A 57 10.26 -13.78 -0.02
CA LYS A 57 11.46 -13.63 0.78
C LYS A 57 12.52 -12.93 -0.05
N VAL A 58 13.10 -11.86 0.50
CA VAL A 58 14.22 -11.15 -0.11
C VAL A 58 15.35 -11.24 0.91
N GLY A 59 16.27 -12.19 0.70
CA GLY A 59 17.26 -12.51 1.70
C GLY A 59 16.59 -13.15 2.90
N GLU A 60 16.78 -12.57 4.07
CA GLU A 60 16.17 -13.05 5.31
C GLU A 60 14.89 -12.30 5.65
N ILE A 61 14.48 -11.35 4.82
CA ILE A 61 13.34 -10.51 5.09
C ILE A 61 12.16 -10.92 4.22
N GLU A 62 11.01 -11.05 4.85
CA GLU A 62 9.76 -11.28 4.14
C GLU A 62 9.21 -9.93 3.70
N ARG A 63 8.78 -9.83 2.46
CA ARG A 63 8.33 -8.57 1.88
C ARG A 63 7.08 -8.79 1.06
N LEU A 64 6.14 -7.85 1.16
CA LEU A 64 4.97 -7.83 0.30
C LEU A 64 5.30 -6.98 -0.92
N GLU A 65 5.15 -7.58 -2.11
CA GLU A 65 5.34 -6.90 -3.38
C GLU A 65 3.99 -6.77 -4.04
N PHE A 66 3.69 -5.61 -4.62
CA PHE A 66 2.39 -5.45 -5.26
C PHE A 66 2.47 -4.64 -6.54
N SER A 67 1.51 -4.91 -7.42
CA SER A 67 1.19 -4.06 -8.55
C SER A 67 -0.23 -3.54 -8.33
N TRP A 68 -0.56 -2.43 -8.96
CA TRP A 68 -1.87 -1.85 -8.80
C TRP A 68 -2.32 -1.17 -10.07
N GLU A 69 -3.63 -1.08 -10.23
CA GLU A 69 -4.24 -0.28 -11.29
C GLU A 69 -5.46 0.41 -10.72
N GLY A 70 -5.76 1.58 -11.22
CA GLY A 70 -6.87 2.36 -10.72
C GLY A 70 -6.93 3.71 -11.37
N GLN A 71 -7.10 4.75 -10.57
CA GLN A 71 -7.32 6.10 -11.04
C GLN A 71 -6.62 7.11 -10.15
N ASP A 72 -6.15 8.18 -10.78
CA ASP A 72 -5.69 9.38 -10.10
C ASP A 72 -6.64 10.48 -10.56
N GLU A 73 -7.62 10.78 -9.71
CA GLU A 73 -8.73 11.66 -10.05
C GLU A 73 -9.52 11.05 -11.22
N ASN A 74 -9.48 11.66 -12.40
CA ASN A 74 -10.20 11.13 -13.57
C ASN A 74 -9.31 10.39 -14.55
N ASP A 75 -8.01 10.31 -14.28
CA ASP A 75 -7.06 9.68 -15.18
C ASP A 75 -6.76 8.26 -14.75
N GLU A 76 -6.69 7.35 -15.70
CA GLU A 76 -6.27 5.98 -15.42
C GLU A 76 -4.82 6.00 -14.96
N ALA A 77 -4.51 5.17 -13.98
CA ALA A 77 -3.16 5.08 -13.44
C ALA A 77 -2.85 3.65 -13.04
N LEU A 78 -1.58 3.32 -13.03
CA LEU A 78 -1.12 2.02 -12.57
C LEU A 78 0.30 2.14 -12.04
N GLY A 79 0.74 1.11 -11.33
CA GLY A 79 2.07 1.13 -10.75
C GLY A 79 2.37 -0.10 -9.93
N ARG A 80 3.28 0.05 -9.01
CA ARG A 80 3.75 -1.05 -8.16
C ARG A 80 4.18 -0.50 -6.82
N GLY A 81 4.59 -1.40 -5.93
CA GLY A 81 5.13 -1.01 -4.64
C GLY A 81 5.53 -2.21 -3.83
N TRP A 82 5.97 -1.96 -2.61
CA TRP A 82 6.34 -3.02 -1.69
C TRP A 82 6.20 -2.52 -0.26
N ALA A 83 6.13 -3.45 0.67
CA ALA A 83 6.03 -3.12 2.09
C ALA A 83 6.67 -4.21 2.93
N VAL A 84 7.19 -3.82 4.09
CA VAL A 84 7.68 -4.75 5.12
C VAL A 84 7.01 -4.40 6.43
N ILE A 85 6.73 -5.42 7.23
CA ILE A 85 6.17 -5.22 8.57
C ILE A 85 7.30 -4.92 9.53
N LYS A 86 7.09 -3.86 10.33
CA LYS A 86 7.99 -3.49 11.42
C LYS A 86 7.14 -3.23 12.65
N ASP A 87 7.15 -4.18 13.58
CA ASP A 87 6.34 -4.11 14.81
C ASP A 87 4.85 -4.02 14.47
N ASP A 88 4.22 -2.89 14.71
CA ASP A 88 2.78 -2.71 14.50
C ASP A 88 2.45 -1.85 13.28
N HIS A 89 3.44 -1.64 12.40
CA HIS A 89 3.20 -0.83 11.21
C HIS A 89 3.93 -1.46 10.01
N ILE A 90 3.61 -0.95 8.83
CA ILE A 90 4.33 -1.30 7.61
C ILE A 90 5.02 -0.07 7.06
N GLU A 91 6.17 -0.30 6.42
CA GLU A 91 6.91 0.72 5.70
C GLU A 91 7.21 0.20 4.33
N GLY A 92 7.17 1.07 3.35
CA GLY A 92 7.46 0.65 1.99
C GLY A 92 7.54 1.80 1.02
N ARG A 93 7.37 1.46 -0.24
CA ARG A 93 7.39 2.44 -1.32
C ARG A 93 6.23 2.20 -2.26
N PHE A 94 5.75 3.29 -2.82
CA PHE A 94 4.64 3.31 -3.76
C PHE A 94 5.13 4.00 -5.04
N TYR A 95 4.85 3.38 -6.19
CA TYR A 95 5.31 3.89 -7.48
C TYR A 95 4.15 4.04 -8.46
N PHE A 96 4.09 5.19 -9.12
CA PHE A 96 3.31 5.33 -10.35
C PHE A 96 4.18 4.87 -11.51
N HIS A 97 3.59 4.13 -12.43
CA HIS A 97 4.31 3.68 -13.63
C HIS A 97 4.78 4.90 -14.42
N LEU A 98 6.10 5.01 -14.62
CA LEU A 98 6.73 6.14 -15.34
C LEU A 98 6.41 7.50 -14.71
N GLY A 99 6.14 7.52 -13.42
CA GLY A 99 5.76 8.77 -12.73
C GLY A 99 6.38 8.88 -11.35
N ASP A 100 5.66 9.56 -10.48
CA ASP A 100 6.12 9.83 -9.12
C ASP A 100 6.27 8.56 -8.29
N TYR A 101 7.08 8.64 -7.26
CA TYR A 101 7.18 7.56 -6.27
C TYR A 101 7.38 8.17 -4.90
N SER A 102 7.00 7.42 -3.87
CA SER A 102 7.03 7.92 -2.50
C SER A 102 7.22 6.78 -1.51
N SER A 103 7.95 7.05 -0.45
CA SER A 103 7.93 6.16 0.70
C SER A 103 6.60 6.33 1.43
N PHE A 104 6.23 5.35 2.24
CA PHE A 104 5.04 5.46 3.08
C PHE A 104 5.22 4.66 4.36
N LYS A 105 4.44 5.06 5.37
CA LYS A 105 4.26 4.30 6.60
C LYS A 105 2.76 4.18 6.86
N ALA A 106 2.35 3.00 7.31
CA ALA A 106 0.95 2.78 7.65
C ALA A 106 0.89 1.90 8.89
N LYS A 107 -0.07 2.20 9.76
CA LYS A 107 -0.23 1.45 11.00
C LYS A 107 -1.50 0.61 10.93
N ILE A 108 -1.63 -0.34 11.85
CA ILE A 108 -2.81 -1.16 11.92
C ILE A 108 -4.03 -0.25 12.10
N TYR A 109 -5.02 -0.45 11.25
CA TYR A 109 -6.26 0.32 11.29
C TYR A 109 -7.13 -0.19 12.44
N LYS A 110 -7.62 0.74 13.25
CA LYS A 110 -8.48 0.41 14.39
C LYS A 110 -9.83 1.07 14.27
#